data_9270b6ac0db3b782c62fe9de0a099e10
#
_entry.id   9270b6ac0db3b782c62fe9de0a099e10
#
_cell.length_a   1.000
_cell.length_b   1.000
_cell.length_c   1.000
_cell.angle_alpha   90.00
_cell.angle_beta   90.00
_cell.angle_gamma   90.00
#
_symmetry.space_group_name_H-M   'P 1'
#
loop_
_entity.id
_entity.type
_entity.pdbx_description
1 polymer ?
#
loop_
_entity_poly.entity_id
_entity_poly.type
_entity_poly.pdbx_seq_one_letter_code
_entity_poly.pdbx_strand_id
1 'polypeptide(L)'
;MLVEPVSGAPAAVADCGAERALVVADYHAGIEAGLRYERGVELRSDADGRRERLCALRDRVSPDCVVVLGDLVHRIGDPGEGEHDEVEALLDALAVPLTLVPGNHDGGVADAYDRIDVADAGGLRLGDVGFVHGHTWPDRAVLGAKTVCMGHEHPQVRLEDEVGGGRTERAWLRGRLRVAPFADHFGVASEALGWTTPELVVFPAFNDRSGGTWINVEGQSFLSPFLPDGLADDAEAYLLDGMRLGAYRRV
;
A
#
# COMPACT_ATOMS: atom_id res chain seq x y z
N MET A 1 -12.26 -14.61 -3.45
CA MET A 1 -11.59 -13.48 -2.75
C MET A 1 -11.44 -12.37 -3.77
N LEU A 2 -11.77 -11.11 -3.44
CA LEU A 2 -11.66 -10.00 -4.40
C LEU A 2 -10.21 -9.51 -4.59
N VAL A 3 -9.34 -9.73 -3.61
CA VAL A 3 -7.94 -9.32 -3.64
C VAL A 3 -7.05 -10.50 -3.29
N GLU A 4 -6.27 -10.97 -4.27
CA GLU A 4 -5.37 -12.13 -4.14
C GLU A 4 -3.91 -11.68 -4.17
N PRO A 5 -3.13 -11.89 -3.09
CA PRO A 5 -1.69 -11.64 -3.09
C PRO A 5 -0.97 -12.47 -4.17
N VAL A 6 -0.05 -11.85 -4.86
CA VAL A 6 0.85 -12.55 -5.78
C VAL A 6 1.95 -13.22 -4.97
N SER A 7 1.94 -14.54 -4.88
CA SER A 7 2.89 -15.29 -4.04
C SER A 7 4.35 -14.87 -4.26
N GLY A 8 5.03 -14.57 -3.17
CA GLY A 8 6.43 -14.14 -3.11
C GLY A 8 6.65 -12.66 -3.48
N ALA A 9 5.58 -11.88 -3.70
CA ALA A 9 5.69 -10.48 -4.11
C ALA A 9 4.84 -9.55 -3.23
N PRO A 10 5.26 -8.29 -3.02
CA PRO A 10 4.48 -7.26 -2.35
C PRO A 10 3.45 -6.64 -3.33
N ALA A 11 2.62 -7.47 -3.91
CA ALA A 11 1.64 -7.10 -4.91
C ALA A 11 0.43 -8.03 -4.85
N ALA A 12 -0.74 -7.57 -5.27
CA ALA A 12 -1.94 -8.38 -5.36
C ALA A 12 -2.69 -8.12 -6.66
N VAL A 13 -3.54 -9.06 -7.05
CA VAL A 13 -4.52 -8.88 -8.12
C VAL A 13 -5.87 -8.58 -7.48
N ALA A 14 -6.48 -7.46 -7.86
CA ALA A 14 -7.82 -7.07 -7.45
C ALA A 14 -8.81 -7.33 -8.60
N ASP A 15 -9.88 -8.08 -8.30
CA ASP A 15 -11.03 -8.24 -9.20
C ASP A 15 -12.03 -7.12 -8.91
N CYS A 16 -12.05 -6.12 -9.80
CA CYS A 16 -12.92 -4.96 -9.72
C CYS A 16 -14.25 -5.15 -10.50
N GLY A 17 -14.51 -6.36 -10.96
CA GLY A 17 -15.69 -6.73 -11.73
C GLY A 17 -15.52 -6.47 -13.23
N ALA A 18 -15.42 -5.22 -13.67
CA ALA A 18 -15.23 -4.86 -15.07
C ALA A 18 -13.77 -5.05 -15.55
N GLU A 19 -12.81 -4.95 -14.61
CA GLU A 19 -11.37 -4.98 -14.88
C GLU A 19 -10.61 -5.64 -13.72
N ARG A 20 -9.42 -6.15 -14.05
CA ARG A 20 -8.48 -6.74 -13.09
C ARG A 20 -7.29 -5.78 -12.91
N ALA A 21 -7.07 -5.33 -11.70
CA ALA A 21 -5.97 -4.44 -11.37
C ALA A 21 -4.80 -5.21 -10.72
N LEU A 22 -3.58 -4.95 -11.18
CA LEU A 22 -2.38 -5.26 -10.39
C LEU A 22 -2.18 -4.11 -9.39
N VAL A 23 -2.18 -4.44 -8.10
CA VAL A 23 -2.09 -3.45 -7.02
C VAL A 23 -0.74 -3.57 -6.33
N VAL A 24 -0.06 -2.44 -6.16
CA VAL A 24 1.18 -2.28 -5.39
C VAL A 24 1.06 -1.05 -4.50
N ALA A 25 1.88 -0.95 -3.46
CA ALA A 25 1.93 0.18 -2.54
C ALA A 25 3.37 0.67 -2.38
N ASP A 26 3.55 1.97 -2.16
CA ASP A 26 4.80 2.52 -1.65
C ASP A 26 6.00 2.15 -2.55
N TYR A 27 5.93 2.58 -3.81
CA TYR A 27 6.96 2.33 -4.83
C TYR A 27 8.24 3.12 -4.54
N HIS A 28 8.11 4.38 -4.11
CA HIS A 28 9.18 5.28 -3.72
C HIS A 28 10.29 5.41 -4.77
N ALA A 29 9.94 5.84 -5.99
CA ALA A 29 10.94 6.20 -6.98
C ALA A 29 11.97 7.18 -6.39
N GLY A 30 13.26 6.97 -6.65
CA GLY A 30 14.34 7.84 -6.18
C GLY A 30 14.71 7.72 -4.70
N ILE A 31 14.20 6.74 -3.95
CA ILE A 31 14.47 6.58 -2.51
C ILE A 31 15.97 6.57 -2.17
N GLU A 32 16.83 6.05 -3.05
CA GLU A 32 18.28 6.01 -2.80
C GLU A 32 18.89 7.41 -2.75
N ALA A 33 18.39 8.34 -3.58
CA ALA A 33 18.79 9.74 -3.53
C ALA A 33 18.28 10.42 -2.25
N GLY A 34 17.04 10.13 -1.83
CA GLY A 34 16.45 10.58 -0.57
C GLY A 34 17.28 10.13 0.63
N LEU A 35 17.60 8.84 0.73
CA LEU A 35 18.41 8.28 1.82
C LEU A 35 19.82 8.87 1.87
N ARG A 36 20.42 9.19 0.71
CA ARG A 36 21.70 9.90 0.68
C ARG A 36 21.59 11.29 1.29
N TYR A 37 20.56 12.03 0.90
CA TYR A 37 20.36 13.40 1.36
C TYR A 37 19.99 13.46 2.86
N GLU A 38 19.06 12.62 3.29
CA GLU A 38 18.50 12.64 4.65
C GLU A 38 19.40 11.98 5.69
N ARG A 39 20.09 10.92 5.32
CA ARG A 39 20.84 10.05 6.26
C ARG A 39 22.31 9.89 5.92
N GLY A 40 22.79 10.50 4.84
CA GLY A 40 24.16 10.35 4.39
C GLY A 40 24.54 8.93 3.93
N VAL A 41 23.54 8.08 3.65
CA VAL A 41 23.75 6.70 3.22
C VAL A 41 23.91 6.66 1.70
N GLU A 42 25.07 6.25 1.22
CA GLU A 42 25.32 6.13 -0.20
C GLU A 42 24.92 4.74 -0.70
N LEU A 43 23.79 4.68 -1.40
CA LEU A 43 23.27 3.46 -2.01
C LEU A 43 23.31 3.59 -3.53
N ARG A 44 23.58 2.45 -4.19
CA ARG A 44 23.40 2.34 -5.64
C ARG A 44 21.90 2.37 -5.95
N SER A 45 21.49 3.13 -6.97
CA SER A 45 20.11 3.14 -7.44
C SER A 45 19.66 1.74 -7.88
N ASP A 46 18.43 1.38 -7.50
CA ASP A 46 17.74 0.17 -7.94
C ASP A 46 16.52 0.49 -8.81
N ALA A 47 16.48 1.66 -9.43
CA ALA A 47 15.39 2.10 -10.28
C ALA A 47 15.04 1.08 -11.36
N ASP A 48 16.05 0.56 -12.08
CA ASP A 48 15.87 -0.48 -13.09
C ASP A 48 15.30 -1.77 -12.49
N GLY A 49 15.82 -2.21 -11.34
CA GLY A 49 15.36 -3.43 -10.67
C GLY A 49 13.91 -3.29 -10.18
N ARG A 50 13.49 -2.13 -9.64
CA ARG A 50 12.08 -1.88 -9.27
C ARG A 50 11.17 -1.93 -10.48
N ARG A 51 11.54 -1.24 -11.56
CA ARG A 51 10.79 -1.25 -12.82
C ARG A 51 10.65 -2.66 -13.39
N GLU A 52 11.76 -3.41 -13.48
CA GLU A 52 11.77 -4.79 -13.98
C GLU A 52 10.89 -5.71 -13.15
N ARG A 53 10.91 -5.60 -11.81
CA ARG A 53 10.03 -6.37 -10.92
C ARG A 53 8.55 -6.06 -11.16
N LEU A 54 8.17 -4.79 -11.32
CA LEU A 54 6.77 -4.43 -11.57
C LEU A 54 6.31 -4.90 -12.97
N CYS A 55 7.15 -4.75 -13.99
CA CYS A 55 6.86 -5.25 -15.34
C CYS A 55 6.73 -6.78 -15.37
N ALA A 56 7.60 -7.51 -14.66
CA ALA A 56 7.52 -8.96 -14.56
C ALA A 56 6.22 -9.43 -13.85
N LEU A 57 5.76 -8.69 -12.83
CA LEU A 57 4.48 -8.95 -12.18
C LEU A 57 3.31 -8.70 -13.13
N ARG A 58 3.31 -7.55 -13.87
CA ARG A 58 2.32 -7.27 -14.90
C ARG A 58 2.26 -8.39 -15.94
N ASP A 59 3.39 -8.85 -16.45
CA ASP A 59 3.45 -9.94 -17.45
C ASP A 59 2.92 -11.25 -16.89
N ARG A 60 3.22 -11.55 -15.61
CA ARG A 60 2.79 -12.77 -14.91
C ARG A 60 1.27 -12.83 -14.73
N VAL A 61 0.62 -11.69 -14.41
CA VAL A 61 -0.80 -11.67 -14.05
C VAL A 61 -1.70 -11.12 -15.16
N SER A 62 -1.13 -10.47 -16.18
CA SER A 62 -1.85 -9.87 -17.33
C SER A 62 -3.04 -9.02 -16.88
N PRO A 63 -2.82 -7.93 -16.11
CA PRO A 63 -3.88 -7.06 -15.62
C PRO A 63 -4.35 -6.09 -16.71
N ASP A 64 -5.54 -5.53 -16.54
CA ASP A 64 -6.05 -4.46 -17.40
C ASP A 64 -5.42 -3.10 -17.05
N CYS A 65 -5.07 -2.89 -15.76
CA CYS A 65 -4.44 -1.67 -15.26
C CYS A 65 -3.54 -1.96 -14.04
N VAL A 66 -2.74 -0.97 -13.65
CA VAL A 66 -1.97 -0.96 -12.38
C VAL A 66 -2.54 0.10 -11.47
N VAL A 67 -2.76 -0.23 -10.20
CA VAL A 67 -3.12 0.71 -9.14
C VAL A 67 -1.97 0.80 -8.16
N VAL A 68 -1.44 2.02 -7.96
CA VAL A 68 -0.43 2.31 -6.93
C VAL A 68 -1.11 2.96 -5.73
N LEU A 69 -0.98 2.32 -4.57
CA LEU A 69 -1.54 2.81 -3.31
C LEU A 69 -0.58 3.80 -2.64
N GLY A 70 -0.35 4.92 -3.31
CA GLY A 70 0.44 6.05 -2.85
C GLY A 70 1.95 5.84 -2.79
N ASP A 71 2.60 6.97 -2.51
CA ASP A 71 4.04 7.09 -2.40
C ASP A 71 4.76 6.50 -3.63
N LEU A 72 4.29 6.93 -4.82
CA LEU A 72 4.94 6.62 -6.09
C LEU A 72 6.34 7.20 -6.14
N VAL A 73 6.49 8.46 -5.69
CA VAL A 73 7.77 9.15 -5.54
C VAL A 73 8.21 9.18 -4.08
N HIS A 74 9.50 9.38 -3.82
CA HIS A 74 10.03 9.40 -2.45
C HIS A 74 10.06 10.80 -1.86
N ARG A 75 10.33 11.82 -2.68
CA ARG A 75 10.44 13.19 -2.23
C ARG A 75 9.05 13.80 -2.00
N ILE A 76 8.86 14.46 -0.85
CA ILE A 76 7.65 15.21 -0.57
C ILE A 76 7.64 16.49 -1.44
N GLY A 77 6.55 16.73 -2.18
CA GLY A 77 6.38 17.86 -3.09
C GLY A 77 6.72 17.49 -4.53
N ASP A 78 7.36 18.43 -5.26
CA ASP A 78 7.69 18.19 -6.68
C ASP A 78 8.75 17.10 -6.83
N PRO A 79 8.54 16.12 -7.75
CA PRO A 79 9.51 15.08 -8.02
C PRO A 79 10.88 15.67 -8.43
N GLY A 80 11.95 15.10 -7.89
CA GLY A 80 13.30 15.43 -8.33
C GLY A 80 13.65 14.82 -9.70
N GLU A 81 14.72 15.30 -10.34
CA GLU A 81 15.13 14.85 -11.67
C GLU A 81 15.29 13.32 -11.76
N GLY A 82 15.95 12.69 -10.78
CA GLY A 82 16.12 11.22 -10.79
C GLY A 82 14.82 10.44 -10.53
N GLU A 83 13.86 11.01 -9.80
CA GLU A 83 12.54 10.44 -9.62
C GLU A 83 11.72 10.54 -10.89
N HIS A 84 11.80 11.70 -11.55
CA HIS A 84 11.15 11.93 -12.84
C HIS A 84 11.62 10.95 -13.89
N ASP A 85 12.94 10.77 -14.04
CA ASP A 85 13.52 9.81 -14.98
C ASP A 85 13.06 8.36 -14.69
N GLU A 86 13.00 7.97 -13.41
CA GLU A 86 12.54 6.65 -13.00
C GLU A 86 11.07 6.42 -13.32
N VAL A 87 10.19 7.40 -13.01
CA VAL A 87 8.75 7.31 -13.26
C VAL A 87 8.45 7.30 -14.75
N GLU A 88 9.09 8.17 -15.56
CA GLU A 88 8.92 8.15 -17.02
C GLU A 88 9.34 6.81 -17.63
N ALA A 89 10.50 6.28 -17.21
CA ALA A 89 10.96 4.96 -17.66
C ALA A 89 9.99 3.83 -17.24
N LEU A 90 9.36 3.94 -16.07
CA LEU A 90 8.32 3.01 -15.63
C LEU A 90 7.09 3.11 -16.53
N LEU A 91 6.58 4.32 -16.79
CA LEU A 91 5.40 4.54 -17.63
C LEU A 91 5.60 4.04 -19.06
N ASP A 92 6.81 4.22 -19.60
CA ASP A 92 7.17 3.71 -20.92
C ASP A 92 7.18 2.18 -20.99
N ALA A 93 7.62 1.52 -19.92
CA ALA A 93 7.73 0.07 -19.85
C ALA A 93 6.41 -0.63 -19.49
N LEU A 94 5.50 0.06 -18.79
CA LEU A 94 4.35 -0.59 -18.16
C LEU A 94 3.29 -1.08 -19.16
N ALA A 95 3.09 -0.38 -20.27
CA ALA A 95 2.20 -0.74 -21.39
C ALA A 95 0.71 -0.99 -21.03
N VAL A 96 0.30 -0.64 -19.82
CA VAL A 96 -1.10 -0.62 -19.33
C VAL A 96 -1.33 0.67 -18.54
N PRO A 97 -2.59 1.16 -18.42
CA PRO A 97 -2.90 2.34 -17.63
C PRO A 97 -2.40 2.22 -16.17
N LEU A 98 -1.92 3.33 -15.60
CA LEU A 98 -1.55 3.46 -14.20
C LEU A 98 -2.46 4.46 -13.53
N THR A 99 -3.10 4.03 -12.43
CA THR A 99 -3.87 4.88 -11.53
C THR A 99 -3.11 5.01 -10.21
N LEU A 100 -2.91 6.24 -9.75
CA LEU A 100 -2.31 6.55 -8.45
C LEU A 100 -3.40 6.99 -7.48
N VAL A 101 -3.51 6.31 -6.33
CA VAL A 101 -4.21 6.84 -5.16
C VAL A 101 -3.17 7.57 -4.33
N PRO A 102 -3.12 8.92 -4.32
CA PRO A 102 -1.94 9.65 -3.87
C PRO A 102 -1.64 9.44 -2.39
N GLY A 103 -0.37 9.29 -2.07
CA GLY A 103 0.18 9.26 -0.72
C GLY A 103 0.64 10.63 -0.25
N ASN A 104 1.23 10.68 0.94
CA ASN A 104 1.76 11.92 1.51
C ASN A 104 3.02 12.44 0.80
N HIS A 105 3.66 11.62 -0.04
CA HIS A 105 4.80 12.03 -0.86
C HIS A 105 4.38 12.56 -2.25
N ASP A 106 3.18 12.28 -2.73
CA ASP A 106 2.77 12.46 -4.13
C ASP A 106 2.20 13.84 -4.48
N GLY A 107 2.40 14.85 -3.63
CA GLY A 107 1.76 16.16 -3.78
C GLY A 107 1.99 16.88 -5.12
N GLY A 108 3.08 16.57 -5.83
CA GLY A 108 3.41 17.16 -7.15
C GLY A 108 3.16 16.22 -8.34
N VAL A 109 2.71 14.98 -8.11
CA VAL A 109 2.63 13.96 -9.19
C VAL A 109 1.59 14.31 -10.25
N ALA A 110 0.43 14.84 -9.83
CA ALA A 110 -0.65 15.22 -10.77
C ALA A 110 -0.23 16.29 -11.78
N ASP A 111 0.62 17.22 -11.34
CA ASP A 111 1.13 18.31 -12.19
C ASP A 111 2.34 17.86 -13.04
N ALA A 112 3.07 16.85 -12.58
CA ALA A 112 4.28 16.38 -13.24
C ALA A 112 4.05 15.33 -14.34
N TYR A 113 2.94 14.55 -14.28
CA TYR A 113 2.73 13.41 -15.17
C TYR A 113 1.31 13.31 -15.71
N ASP A 114 1.09 13.76 -16.93
CA ASP A 114 -0.21 13.69 -17.63
C ASP A 114 -0.66 12.23 -17.95
N ARG A 115 0.25 11.26 -17.85
CA ARG A 115 0.03 9.84 -18.17
C ARG A 115 -0.46 9.02 -16.98
N ILE A 116 -0.52 9.62 -15.80
CA ILE A 116 -0.99 8.98 -14.56
C ILE A 116 -2.41 9.47 -14.27
N ASP A 117 -3.34 8.56 -14.10
CA ASP A 117 -4.66 8.89 -13.57
C ASP A 117 -4.57 9.00 -12.04
N VAL A 118 -4.60 10.25 -11.52
CA VAL A 118 -4.45 10.53 -10.09
C VAL A 118 -5.83 10.68 -9.47
N ALA A 119 -6.15 9.77 -8.54
CA ALA A 119 -7.40 9.80 -7.77
C ALA A 119 -7.37 10.83 -6.63
N ASP A 120 -8.49 11.00 -5.93
CA ASP A 120 -8.55 11.80 -4.72
C ASP A 120 -7.77 11.15 -3.57
N ALA A 121 -7.22 11.95 -2.65
CA ALA A 121 -6.47 11.46 -1.48
C ALA A 121 -7.32 10.60 -0.53
N GLY A 122 -8.65 10.81 -0.51
CA GLY A 122 -9.62 9.99 0.22
C GLY A 122 -9.84 8.60 -0.39
N GLY A 123 -9.29 8.35 -1.55
CA GLY A 123 -9.24 7.04 -2.22
C GLY A 123 -10.13 6.91 -3.46
N LEU A 124 -10.07 5.73 -4.02
CA LEU A 124 -10.78 5.31 -5.23
C LEU A 124 -11.59 4.05 -4.93
N ARG A 125 -12.77 3.91 -5.54
CA ARG A 125 -13.53 2.67 -5.52
C ARG A 125 -13.80 2.18 -6.93
N LEU A 126 -13.38 0.94 -7.22
CA LEU A 126 -13.71 0.22 -8.45
C LEU A 126 -14.54 -1.02 -8.09
N GLY A 127 -15.79 -1.04 -8.47
CA GLY A 127 -16.72 -2.12 -8.12
C GLY A 127 -16.85 -2.33 -6.61
N ASP A 128 -16.46 -3.52 -6.14
CA ASP A 128 -16.49 -3.92 -4.73
C ASP A 128 -15.14 -3.76 -4.01
N VAL A 129 -14.12 -3.18 -4.67
CA VAL A 129 -12.80 -2.93 -4.10
C VAL A 129 -12.57 -1.44 -3.93
N GLY A 130 -12.16 -1.03 -2.73
CA GLY A 130 -11.70 0.31 -2.40
C GLY A 130 -10.19 0.36 -2.33
N PHE A 131 -9.60 1.50 -2.68
CA PHE A 131 -8.16 1.74 -2.72
C PHE A 131 -7.85 3.03 -1.99
N VAL A 132 -6.97 2.98 -1.00
CA VAL A 132 -6.50 4.15 -0.23
C VAL A 132 -4.99 4.04 -0.01
N HIS A 133 -4.32 5.17 0.13
CA HIS A 133 -2.96 5.11 0.65
C HIS A 133 -2.99 4.83 2.17
N GLY A 134 -3.74 5.59 2.95
CA GLY A 134 -3.89 5.38 4.39
C GLY A 134 -3.34 6.49 5.27
N HIS A 135 -2.66 7.50 4.72
CA HIS A 135 -2.18 8.67 5.47
C HIS A 135 -3.31 9.64 5.89
N THR A 136 -4.47 9.51 5.27
CA THR A 136 -5.69 10.27 5.60
C THR A 136 -6.89 9.33 5.74
N TRP A 137 -8.01 9.87 6.22
CA TRP A 137 -9.26 9.12 6.33
C TRP A 137 -9.83 8.79 4.93
N PRO A 138 -10.30 7.56 4.72
CA PRO A 138 -10.94 7.18 3.45
C PRO A 138 -12.30 7.86 3.26
N ASP A 139 -12.64 8.16 2.02
CA ASP A 139 -13.96 8.66 1.65
C ASP A 139 -15.05 7.63 1.93
N ARG A 140 -16.29 8.11 2.17
CA ARG A 140 -17.46 7.23 2.39
C ARG A 140 -17.70 6.28 1.23
N ALA A 141 -17.42 6.69 0.00
CA ALA A 141 -17.57 5.85 -1.18
C ALA A 141 -16.68 4.61 -1.11
N VAL A 142 -15.43 4.78 -0.63
CA VAL A 142 -14.47 3.70 -0.42
C VAL A 142 -14.94 2.72 0.65
N LEU A 143 -15.49 3.24 1.76
CA LEU A 143 -15.99 2.44 2.88
C LEU A 143 -17.23 1.58 2.51
N GLY A 144 -17.90 1.90 1.42
CA GLY A 144 -18.98 1.08 0.84
C GLY A 144 -18.48 -0.14 0.05
N ALA A 145 -17.17 -0.32 -0.14
CA ALA A 145 -16.59 -1.50 -0.78
C ALA A 145 -16.69 -2.74 0.12
N LYS A 146 -16.49 -3.93 -0.43
CA LYS A 146 -16.37 -5.19 0.35
C LYS A 146 -14.95 -5.43 0.85
N THR A 147 -13.95 -4.95 0.10
CA THR A 147 -12.53 -5.04 0.46
C THR A 147 -11.89 -3.68 0.23
N VAL A 148 -11.07 -3.22 1.17
CA VAL A 148 -10.28 -1.99 1.07
C VAL A 148 -8.80 -2.37 1.06
N CYS A 149 -8.09 -1.96 0.02
CA CYS A 149 -6.64 -2.08 -0.12
C CYS A 149 -5.97 -0.80 0.40
N MET A 150 -4.92 -0.94 1.19
CA MET A 150 -4.24 0.17 1.84
C MET A 150 -2.71 0.00 1.80
N GLY A 151 -1.96 1.08 1.54
CA GLY A 151 -0.51 1.20 1.67
C GLY A 151 -0.07 1.86 2.99
N HIS A 152 0.95 2.73 2.92
CA HIS A 152 1.43 3.65 3.96
C HIS A 152 2.13 3.00 5.17
N GLU A 153 1.57 1.93 5.72
CA GLU A 153 2.09 1.28 6.93
C GLU A 153 3.39 0.50 6.69
N HIS A 154 3.63 0.05 5.45
CA HIS A 154 4.73 -0.87 5.15
C HIS A 154 4.82 -2.02 6.17
N PRO A 155 3.75 -2.80 6.42
CA PRO A 155 3.70 -3.72 7.55
C PRO A 155 4.84 -4.72 7.53
N GLN A 156 5.49 -4.86 8.68
CA GLN A 156 6.57 -5.79 8.94
C GLN A 156 6.29 -6.57 10.21
N VAL A 157 6.80 -7.78 10.29
CA VAL A 157 6.79 -8.60 11.51
C VAL A 157 8.21 -8.87 11.98
N ARG A 158 8.43 -8.76 13.27
CA ARG A 158 9.67 -9.17 13.92
C ARG A 158 9.47 -10.59 14.45
N LEU A 159 10.22 -11.51 13.88
CA LEU A 159 10.20 -12.92 14.26
C LEU A 159 11.44 -13.21 15.10
N GLU A 160 11.23 -13.78 16.29
CA GLU A 160 12.32 -14.15 17.22
C GLU A 160 12.30 -15.65 17.46
N ASP A 161 13.48 -16.27 17.52
CA ASP A 161 13.63 -17.66 17.92
C ASP A 161 13.91 -17.79 19.41
N GLU A 162 13.82 -19.02 19.93
CA GLU A 162 14.00 -19.32 21.36
C GLU A 162 15.43 -19.04 21.88
N VAL A 163 16.41 -18.85 20.99
CA VAL A 163 17.83 -18.61 21.33
C VAL A 163 18.27 -17.16 21.11
N GLY A 164 17.31 -16.26 20.82
CA GLY A 164 17.55 -14.82 20.69
C GLY A 164 17.97 -14.37 19.29
N GLY A 165 17.88 -15.24 18.27
CA GLY A 165 17.98 -14.85 16.87
C GLY A 165 16.71 -14.13 16.44
N GLY A 166 16.84 -13.03 15.68
CA GLY A 166 15.68 -12.27 15.21
C GLY A 166 15.83 -11.86 13.75
N ARG A 167 14.71 -11.81 13.05
CA ARG A 167 14.62 -11.28 11.68
C ARG A 167 13.35 -10.47 11.50
N THR A 168 13.41 -9.50 10.60
CA THR A 168 12.25 -8.71 10.19
C THR A 168 11.85 -9.14 8.79
N GLU A 169 10.56 -9.40 8.62
CA GLU A 169 9.98 -9.80 7.33
C GLU A 169 8.85 -8.84 6.96
N ARG A 170 8.74 -8.52 5.66
CA ARG A 170 7.56 -7.81 5.15
C ARG A 170 6.34 -8.72 5.27
N ALA A 171 5.22 -8.15 5.64
CA ALA A 171 3.99 -8.89 5.86
C ALA A 171 2.76 -8.19 5.29
N TRP A 172 1.76 -8.96 4.95
CA TRP A 172 0.39 -8.50 4.77
C TRP A 172 -0.29 -8.45 6.12
N LEU A 173 -1.08 -7.39 6.37
CA LEU A 173 -2.01 -7.35 7.50
C LEU A 173 -3.43 -7.37 6.95
N ARG A 174 -4.24 -8.33 7.39
CA ARG A 174 -5.61 -8.52 6.91
C ARG A 174 -6.58 -8.63 8.07
N GLY A 175 -7.70 -7.95 7.98
CA GLY A 175 -8.73 -8.00 8.99
C GLY A 175 -9.98 -7.25 8.59
N ARG A 176 -11.00 -7.27 9.44
CA ARG A 176 -12.22 -6.50 9.20
C ARG A 176 -12.11 -5.09 9.78
N LEU A 177 -12.68 -4.12 9.08
CA LEU A 177 -12.81 -2.79 9.63
C LEU A 177 -13.94 -2.72 10.65
N ARG A 178 -13.73 -1.91 11.70
CA ARG A 178 -14.74 -1.54 12.71
C ARG A 178 -15.37 -0.22 12.33
N VAL A 179 -16.67 -0.13 12.41
CA VAL A 179 -17.43 1.05 11.99
C VAL A 179 -17.23 2.27 12.90
N ALA A 180 -17.00 2.07 14.20
CA ALA A 180 -17.07 3.14 15.20
C ALA A 180 -16.11 4.33 14.92
N PRO A 181 -14.79 4.14 14.67
CA PRO A 181 -13.88 5.26 14.40
C PRO A 181 -14.27 6.07 13.16
N PHE A 182 -14.83 5.41 12.14
CA PHE A 182 -15.28 6.09 10.92
C PHE A 182 -16.58 6.86 11.14
N ALA A 183 -17.53 6.30 11.90
CA ALA A 183 -18.75 7.00 12.28
C ALA A 183 -18.45 8.25 13.10
N ASP A 184 -17.54 8.16 14.04
CA ASP A 184 -17.06 9.28 14.86
C ASP A 184 -16.37 10.35 14.00
N HIS A 185 -15.49 9.96 13.09
CA HIS A 185 -14.81 10.88 12.18
C HIS A 185 -15.79 11.66 11.29
N PHE A 186 -16.79 10.99 10.74
CA PHE A 186 -17.81 11.64 9.90
C PHE A 186 -18.93 12.33 10.68
N GLY A 187 -18.97 12.20 12.01
CA GLY A 187 -19.99 12.77 12.86
C GLY A 187 -21.40 12.24 12.58
N VAL A 188 -21.52 10.94 12.25
CA VAL A 188 -22.78 10.29 11.87
C VAL A 188 -23.01 9.01 12.65
N ALA A 189 -24.26 8.58 12.74
CA ALA A 189 -24.57 7.26 13.28
C ALA A 189 -24.01 6.16 12.34
N SER A 190 -23.60 5.03 12.91
CA SER A 190 -23.00 3.90 12.15
C SER A 190 -23.89 3.42 11.02
N GLU A 191 -25.21 3.42 11.23
CA GLU A 191 -26.22 3.00 10.24
C GLU A 191 -26.25 3.90 8.99
N ALA A 192 -25.83 5.18 9.14
CA ALA A 192 -25.82 6.16 8.07
C ALA A 192 -24.62 6.02 7.11
N LEU A 193 -23.62 5.18 7.46
CA LEU A 193 -22.46 4.93 6.62
C LEU A 193 -22.69 3.89 5.51
N GLY A 194 -23.82 3.17 5.51
CA GLY A 194 -24.04 2.05 4.59
C GLY A 194 -23.02 0.94 4.77
N TRP A 195 -22.60 0.72 6.01
CA TRP A 195 -21.47 -0.15 6.37
C TRP A 195 -21.68 -1.61 6.03
N THR A 196 -20.75 -2.17 5.24
CA THR A 196 -20.78 -3.58 4.82
C THR A 196 -19.79 -4.47 5.59
N THR A 197 -19.13 -3.94 6.61
CA THR A 197 -18.02 -4.59 7.32
C THR A 197 -16.89 -4.97 6.35
N PRO A 198 -16.28 -3.99 5.67
CA PRO A 198 -15.26 -4.30 4.67
C PRO A 198 -14.05 -5.01 5.27
N GLU A 199 -13.44 -5.90 4.49
CA GLU A 199 -12.13 -6.44 4.77
C GLU A 199 -11.08 -5.37 4.46
N LEU A 200 -10.13 -5.13 5.36
CA LEU A 200 -8.93 -4.34 5.10
C LEU A 200 -7.78 -5.26 4.72
N VAL A 201 -7.07 -4.92 3.64
CA VAL A 201 -5.82 -5.55 3.22
C VAL A 201 -4.75 -4.48 3.20
N VAL A 202 -3.84 -4.49 4.19
CA VAL A 202 -2.70 -3.57 4.23
C VAL A 202 -1.54 -4.21 3.49
N PHE A 203 -1.03 -3.51 2.50
CA PHE A 203 0.00 -3.96 1.59
C PHE A 203 1.40 -3.75 2.20
N PRO A 204 2.30 -4.72 2.07
CA PRO A 204 3.72 -4.47 2.27
C PRO A 204 4.25 -3.52 1.19
N ALA A 205 5.21 -2.66 1.55
CA ALA A 205 5.82 -1.77 0.59
C ALA A 205 6.43 -2.52 -0.60
N PHE A 206 6.21 -2.00 -1.81
CA PHE A 206 6.85 -2.53 -3.02
C PHE A 206 8.35 -2.29 -2.99
N ASN A 207 8.76 -1.13 -2.49
CA ASN A 207 10.15 -0.83 -2.24
C ASN A 207 10.71 -1.66 -1.08
N ASP A 208 11.91 -2.20 -1.23
CA ASP A 208 12.58 -3.04 -0.23
C ASP A 208 13.54 -2.25 0.68
N ARG A 209 13.69 -0.93 0.48
CA ARG A 209 14.60 -0.04 1.21
C ARG A 209 13.91 0.88 2.21
N SER A 210 12.59 1.03 2.10
CA SER A 210 11.82 1.78 3.08
C SER A 210 11.73 0.99 4.40
N GLY A 211 11.72 1.72 5.52
CA GLY A 211 11.34 1.17 6.82
C GLY A 211 9.87 0.75 6.82
N GLY A 212 9.36 0.28 7.97
CA GLY A 212 7.95 -0.09 8.09
C GLY A 212 7.51 -0.19 9.54
N THR A 213 6.20 -0.30 9.73
CA THR A 213 5.57 -0.50 11.03
C THR A 213 5.70 -1.96 11.45
N TRP A 214 6.32 -2.21 12.60
CA TRP A 214 6.36 -3.54 13.21
C TRP A 214 5.02 -3.84 13.86
N ILE A 215 4.12 -4.48 13.10
CA ILE A 215 2.72 -4.66 13.49
C ILE A 215 2.52 -5.60 14.69
N ASN A 216 3.53 -6.43 15.02
CA ASN A 216 3.50 -7.41 16.12
C ASN A 216 4.31 -6.96 17.36
N VAL A 217 4.86 -5.75 17.35
CA VAL A 217 5.64 -5.24 18.51
C VAL A 217 4.75 -4.34 19.36
N GLU A 218 4.58 -4.69 20.63
CA GLU A 218 3.78 -3.92 21.57
C GLU A 218 4.33 -2.49 21.75
N GLY A 219 3.44 -1.50 21.78
CA GLY A 219 3.81 -0.09 21.91
C GLY A 219 4.21 0.60 20.60
N GLN A 220 4.22 -0.11 19.48
CA GLN A 220 4.37 0.52 18.17
C GLN A 220 3.06 1.21 17.76
N SER A 221 3.18 2.44 17.25
CA SER A 221 2.07 3.18 16.69
C SER A 221 1.94 2.91 15.21
N PHE A 222 0.72 2.75 14.73
CA PHE A 222 0.42 2.82 13.32
C PHE A 222 0.52 4.26 12.82
N LEU A 223 0.80 4.44 11.55
CA LEU A 223 0.93 5.76 10.90
C LEU A 223 -0.43 6.32 10.48
N SER A 224 -1.36 5.43 10.16
CA SER A 224 -2.71 5.79 9.71
C SER A 224 -3.58 6.34 10.84
N PRO A 225 -4.39 7.41 10.60
CA PRO A 225 -5.22 8.04 11.62
C PRO A 225 -6.36 7.16 12.13
N PHE A 226 -6.69 6.07 11.43
CA PHE A 226 -7.76 5.16 11.83
C PHE A 226 -7.26 3.79 12.31
N LEU A 227 -5.95 3.55 12.36
CA LEU A 227 -5.36 2.33 12.92
C LEU A 227 -4.67 2.60 14.26
N PRO A 228 -4.68 1.65 15.21
CA PRO A 228 -5.28 0.31 15.10
C PRO A 228 -6.78 0.25 15.42
N ASP A 229 -7.41 1.34 15.87
CA ASP A 229 -8.79 1.34 16.41
C ASP A 229 -9.84 0.93 15.37
N GLY A 230 -9.61 1.27 14.10
CA GLY A 230 -10.43 0.88 12.97
C GLY A 230 -10.29 -0.57 12.52
N LEU A 231 -9.35 -1.32 13.10
CA LEU A 231 -9.11 -2.72 12.74
C LEU A 231 -9.61 -3.67 13.82
N ALA A 232 -10.25 -4.76 13.43
CA ALA A 232 -10.70 -5.79 14.34
C ALA A 232 -9.51 -6.51 15.01
N ASP A 233 -9.68 -6.96 16.27
CA ASP A 233 -8.59 -7.53 17.07
C ASP A 233 -8.10 -8.89 16.56
N ASP A 234 -8.91 -9.56 15.74
CA ASP A 234 -8.62 -10.85 15.11
C ASP A 234 -7.91 -10.71 13.75
N ALA A 235 -7.47 -9.51 13.40
CA ALA A 235 -6.69 -9.30 12.19
C ALA A 235 -5.40 -10.14 12.19
N GLU A 236 -5.02 -10.64 11.03
CA GLU A 236 -3.97 -11.62 10.87
C GLU A 236 -2.82 -11.11 10.01
N ALA A 237 -1.62 -11.58 10.32
CA ALA A 237 -0.43 -11.34 9.52
C ALA A 237 -0.12 -12.55 8.63
N TYR A 238 0.37 -12.25 7.41
CA TYR A 238 0.83 -13.25 6.44
C TYR A 238 2.16 -12.81 5.84
N LEU A 239 3.08 -13.74 5.62
CA LEU A 239 4.30 -13.48 4.87
C LEU A 239 4.02 -13.39 3.36
N LEU A 240 4.97 -12.87 2.59
CA LEU A 240 4.83 -12.72 1.14
C LEU A 240 4.65 -14.05 0.41
N ASP A 241 5.19 -15.14 0.94
CA ASP A 241 5.03 -16.49 0.39
C ASP A 241 3.66 -17.13 0.67
N GLY A 242 2.81 -16.43 1.45
CA GLY A 242 1.48 -16.88 1.85
C GLY A 242 1.44 -17.60 3.20
N MET A 243 2.56 -17.73 3.91
CA MET A 243 2.56 -18.31 5.25
C MET A 243 1.70 -17.47 6.20
N ARG A 244 0.66 -18.08 6.77
CA ARG A 244 -0.21 -17.46 7.77
C ARG A 244 0.49 -17.50 9.13
N LEU A 245 0.70 -16.34 9.74
CA LEU A 245 1.28 -16.23 11.08
C LEU A 245 0.23 -16.21 12.19
N GLY A 246 -1.04 -15.95 11.85
CA GLY A 246 -2.15 -15.82 12.80
C GLY A 246 -2.39 -14.38 13.24
N ALA A 247 -3.03 -14.19 14.40
CA ALA A 247 -3.37 -12.87 14.91
C ALA A 247 -2.10 -12.03 15.09
N TYR A 248 -2.02 -10.87 14.41
CA TYR A 248 -0.80 -10.08 14.28
C TYR A 248 -0.20 -9.65 15.63
N ARG A 249 -1.03 -9.47 16.67
CA ARG A 249 -0.60 -9.12 18.04
C ARG A 249 -0.01 -10.30 18.82
N ARG A 250 0.01 -11.51 18.25
CA ARG A 250 0.47 -12.75 18.91
C ARG A 250 1.59 -13.46 18.15
N VAL A 251 2.05 -12.84 17.08
CA VAL A 251 3.18 -13.32 16.27
C VAL A 251 4.49 -13.10 16.98
#